data_8b5769d79ba0d6f502899e2117c1fcb7
#
_entry.id   8b5769d79ba0d6f502899e2117c1fcb7
#
_cell.length_a   1.000
_cell.length_b   1.000
_cell.length_c   1.000
_cell.angle_alpha   90.00
_cell.angle_beta   90.00
_cell.angle_gamma   90.00
#
_symmetry.space_group_name_H-M   'P 1'
#
loop_
_entity.id
_entity.type
_entity.pdbx_description
1 polymer ?
#
loop_
_entity_poly.entity_id
_entity_poly.type
_entity_poly.pdbx_seq_one_letter_code
_entity_poly.pdbx_strand_id
1 'polypeptide(L)'
;MTLGWVVLIHVTAAVGLVMCPLPGWPLFLTAGALTWVGGLGTTVCYHRALAHRALRLHPAVQEILIFFAMYNGSGAPRSWTANHRLHHATADTPEDISSPRVGGFWWAHLRWLWQAGHAAPARYCPDLSGLSYRVWAALQIPLLAISFLGGLAFGTAAFFWLGAIRLVFALHGQCFVNSVCHLRPGTRPGDDSSRNVRWLALWHCFQGENWHRNHHARPGSARFGWTAAQPDLGWWVIVGLERLGLATEVRRPSVFCD
;
A
#
# COMPACT_ATOMS: atom_id res chain seq x y z
N MET A 1 -9.69 -3.75 9.43
CA MET A 1 -10.62 -4.24 8.37
C MET A 1 -11.43 -5.38 8.96
N THR A 2 -12.65 -5.61 8.53
CA THR A 2 -13.47 -6.73 9.04
C THR A 2 -13.46 -7.90 8.04
N LEU A 3 -13.59 -9.13 8.54
CA LEU A 3 -13.71 -10.32 7.68
C LEU A 3 -14.90 -10.17 6.71
N GLY A 4 -16.04 -9.63 7.19
CA GLY A 4 -17.23 -9.42 6.36
C GLY A 4 -16.96 -8.54 5.13
N TRP A 5 -16.14 -7.49 5.28
CA TRP A 5 -15.72 -6.65 4.15
C TRP A 5 -14.85 -7.41 3.15
N VAL A 6 -13.88 -8.18 3.65
CA VAL A 6 -13.00 -8.98 2.78
C VAL A 6 -13.83 -10.00 1.98
N VAL A 7 -14.73 -10.72 2.63
CA VAL A 7 -15.64 -11.67 1.96
C VAL A 7 -16.51 -10.95 0.93
N LEU A 8 -17.13 -9.82 1.29
CA LEU A 8 -18.01 -9.05 0.41
C LEU A 8 -17.32 -8.68 -0.91
N ILE A 9 -16.12 -8.08 -0.84
CA ILE A 9 -15.43 -7.64 -2.06
C ILE A 9 -14.98 -8.83 -2.92
N HIS A 10 -14.56 -9.95 -2.33
CA HIS A 10 -14.15 -11.13 -3.07
C HIS A 10 -15.32 -11.83 -3.77
N VAL A 11 -16.43 -12.01 -3.06
CA VAL A 11 -17.65 -12.60 -3.66
C VAL A 11 -18.16 -11.72 -4.78
N THR A 12 -18.25 -10.39 -4.56
CA THR A 12 -18.68 -9.44 -5.59
C THR A 12 -17.73 -9.42 -6.78
N ALA A 13 -16.41 -9.47 -6.56
CA ALA A 13 -15.42 -9.55 -7.64
C ALA A 13 -15.56 -10.85 -8.44
N ALA A 14 -15.74 -11.99 -7.77
CA ALA A 14 -15.94 -13.29 -8.44
C ALA A 14 -17.20 -13.29 -9.31
N VAL A 15 -18.32 -12.77 -8.77
CA VAL A 15 -19.57 -12.59 -9.55
C VAL A 15 -19.31 -11.66 -10.75
N GLY A 16 -18.60 -10.56 -10.54
CA GLY A 16 -18.28 -9.61 -11.62
C GLY A 16 -17.43 -10.21 -12.73
N LEU A 17 -16.46 -11.06 -12.41
CA LEU A 17 -15.65 -11.76 -13.41
C LEU A 17 -16.47 -12.78 -14.23
N VAL A 18 -17.51 -13.37 -13.64
CA VAL A 18 -18.42 -14.26 -14.36
C VAL A 18 -19.40 -13.48 -15.23
N MET A 19 -19.98 -12.41 -14.68
CA MET A 19 -21.03 -11.63 -15.39
C MET A 19 -20.45 -10.68 -16.43
N CYS A 20 -19.29 -10.12 -16.18
CA CYS A 20 -18.64 -9.08 -17.00
C CYS A 20 -17.15 -9.40 -17.17
N PRO A 21 -16.76 -10.52 -17.81
CA PRO A 21 -15.37 -10.98 -17.85
C PRO A 21 -14.44 -10.04 -18.64
N LEU A 22 -14.99 -9.35 -19.64
CA LEU A 22 -14.27 -8.44 -20.52
C LEU A 22 -14.94 -7.06 -20.49
N PRO A 23 -14.38 -6.09 -19.74
CA PRO A 23 -15.02 -4.78 -19.51
C PRO A 23 -14.78 -3.84 -20.67
N GLY A 24 -14.28 -4.07 -21.74
CA GLY A 24 -13.82 -3.10 -22.76
C GLY A 24 -12.67 -2.21 -22.29
N TRP A 25 -11.86 -1.76 -23.23
CA TRP A 25 -10.62 -1.03 -22.94
C TRP A 25 -10.79 0.23 -22.09
N PRO A 26 -11.79 1.12 -22.30
CA PRO A 26 -11.91 2.32 -21.47
C PRO A 26 -12.11 2.00 -19.99
N LEU A 27 -12.96 1.04 -19.67
CA LEU A 27 -13.26 0.66 -18.31
C LEU A 27 -12.06 -0.07 -17.65
N PHE A 28 -11.39 -0.96 -18.38
CA PHE A 28 -10.18 -1.64 -17.94
C PHE A 28 -9.05 -0.66 -17.61
N LEU A 29 -8.79 0.30 -18.52
CA LEU A 29 -7.77 1.32 -18.32
C LEU A 29 -8.12 2.26 -17.16
N THR A 30 -9.40 2.61 -16.98
CA THR A 30 -9.84 3.43 -15.84
C THR A 30 -9.62 2.70 -14.51
N ALA A 31 -9.99 1.41 -14.42
CA ALA A 31 -9.75 0.59 -13.24
C ALA A 31 -8.24 0.48 -12.93
N GLY A 32 -7.42 0.26 -13.96
CA GLY A 32 -5.97 0.23 -13.84
C GLY A 32 -5.38 1.56 -13.37
N ALA A 33 -5.82 2.68 -13.95
CA ALA A 33 -5.36 4.02 -13.58
C ALA A 33 -5.73 4.36 -12.12
N LEU A 34 -6.96 4.07 -11.69
CA LEU A 34 -7.37 4.28 -10.30
C LEU A 34 -6.56 3.42 -9.33
N THR A 35 -6.30 2.15 -9.69
CA THR A 35 -5.44 1.26 -8.88
C THR A 35 -4.03 1.82 -8.79
N TRP A 36 -3.46 2.27 -9.90
CA TRP A 36 -2.09 2.78 -9.96
C TRP A 36 -1.92 4.06 -9.15
N VAL A 37 -2.82 5.03 -9.31
CA VAL A 37 -2.78 6.29 -8.53
C VAL A 37 -3.02 6.01 -7.04
N GLY A 38 -3.92 5.09 -6.70
CA GLY A 38 -4.11 4.65 -5.31
C GLY A 38 -2.87 3.97 -4.72
N GLY A 39 -2.16 3.17 -5.53
CA GLY A 39 -0.86 2.62 -5.18
C GLY A 39 0.20 3.70 -4.98
N LEU A 40 0.24 4.76 -5.80
CA LEU A 40 1.11 5.92 -5.55
C LEU A 40 0.79 6.60 -4.21
N GLY A 41 -0.50 6.74 -3.86
CA GLY A 41 -0.91 7.24 -2.56
C GLY A 41 -0.34 6.41 -1.42
N THR A 42 -0.33 5.10 -1.56
CA THR A 42 0.26 4.19 -0.56
C THR A 42 1.78 4.26 -0.57
N THR A 43 2.45 4.11 -1.71
CA THR A 43 3.92 4.02 -1.77
C THR A 43 4.62 5.36 -1.54
N VAL A 44 4.12 6.45 -2.13
CA VAL A 44 4.77 7.77 -2.02
C VAL A 44 4.36 8.47 -0.74
N CYS A 45 3.05 8.53 -0.44
CA CYS A 45 2.57 9.27 0.71
C CYS A 45 2.64 8.43 1.99
N TYR A 46 1.89 7.31 2.11
CA TYR A 46 1.84 6.57 3.37
C TYR A 46 3.18 5.97 3.76
N HIS A 47 3.82 5.29 2.83
CA HIS A 47 5.03 4.52 3.09
C HIS A 47 6.26 5.43 3.22
N ARG A 48 6.62 6.15 2.15
CA ARG A 48 7.88 6.93 2.12
C ARG A 48 7.77 8.25 2.86
N ALA A 49 6.68 9.01 2.70
CA ALA A 49 6.56 10.32 3.36
C ALA A 49 6.10 10.18 4.82
N LEU A 50 4.97 9.53 5.10
CA LEU A 50 4.41 9.51 6.45
C LEU A 50 5.10 8.47 7.36
N ALA A 51 5.30 7.22 6.91
CA ALA A 51 5.88 6.20 7.76
C ALA A 51 7.37 6.41 8.01
N HIS A 52 8.15 6.58 6.94
CA HIS A 52 9.61 6.67 7.01
C HIS A 52 10.17 8.09 7.00
N ARG A 53 9.33 9.11 6.77
CA ARG A 53 9.75 10.51 6.68
C ARG A 53 10.94 10.68 5.71
N ALA A 54 10.94 9.90 4.61
CA ALA A 54 11.99 9.91 3.59
C ALA A 54 11.89 11.13 2.66
N LEU A 55 10.79 11.87 2.73
CA LEU A 55 10.55 13.15 2.06
C LEU A 55 9.44 13.91 2.77
N ARG A 56 9.27 15.19 2.45
CA ARG A 56 8.10 15.99 2.82
C ARG A 56 7.35 16.37 1.55
N LEU A 57 6.06 16.07 1.51
CA LEU A 57 5.16 16.46 0.42
C LEU A 57 4.56 17.83 0.68
N HIS A 58 4.32 18.59 -0.38
CA HIS A 58 3.46 19.77 -0.31
C HIS A 58 2.07 19.36 0.23
N PRO A 59 1.45 20.11 1.15
CA PRO A 59 0.20 19.71 1.80
C PRO A 59 -0.91 19.28 0.82
N ALA A 60 -1.13 20.04 -0.25
CA ALA A 60 -2.17 19.69 -1.24
C ALA A 60 -1.88 18.34 -1.93
N VAL A 61 -0.61 18.05 -2.27
CA VAL A 61 -0.22 16.77 -2.87
C VAL A 61 -0.43 15.63 -1.87
N GLN A 62 -0.07 15.86 -0.61
CA GLN A 62 -0.28 14.88 0.45
C GLN A 62 -1.77 14.52 0.60
N GLU A 63 -2.66 15.52 0.67
CA GLU A 63 -4.10 15.31 0.79
C GLU A 63 -4.67 14.54 -0.41
N ILE A 64 -4.25 14.87 -1.64
CA ILE A 64 -4.64 14.17 -2.86
C ILE A 64 -4.19 12.69 -2.82
N LEU A 65 -2.95 12.44 -2.43
CA LEU A 65 -2.42 11.09 -2.34
C LEU A 65 -3.07 10.28 -1.22
N ILE A 66 -3.42 10.90 -0.08
CA ILE A 66 -4.21 10.27 0.99
C ILE A 66 -5.58 9.85 0.46
N PHE A 67 -6.27 10.76 -0.26
CA PHE A 67 -7.57 10.45 -0.86
C PHE A 67 -7.48 9.19 -1.73
N PHE A 68 -6.54 9.12 -2.66
CA PHE A 68 -6.41 7.98 -3.56
C PHE A 68 -5.97 6.69 -2.86
N ALA A 69 -5.10 6.76 -1.84
CA ALA A 69 -4.75 5.60 -1.02
C ALA A 69 -5.98 5.03 -0.30
N MET A 70 -6.79 5.90 0.32
CA MET A 70 -8.02 5.49 1.00
C MET A 70 -9.07 4.97 0.02
N TYR A 71 -9.25 5.63 -1.12
CA TYR A 71 -10.14 5.19 -2.20
C TYR A 71 -9.73 3.81 -2.73
N ASN A 72 -8.44 3.47 -2.65
CA ASN A 72 -7.90 2.16 -3.03
C ASN A 72 -7.94 1.12 -1.88
N GLY A 73 -8.54 1.47 -0.74
CA GLY A 73 -8.76 0.55 0.37
C GLY A 73 -7.60 0.39 1.34
N SER A 74 -6.56 1.25 1.26
CA SER A 74 -5.39 1.16 2.17
C SER A 74 -5.71 1.52 3.64
N GLY A 75 -6.90 2.07 3.91
CA GLY A 75 -7.30 2.50 5.25
C GLY A 75 -6.84 3.91 5.60
N ALA A 76 -7.17 4.36 6.82
CA ALA A 76 -6.81 5.70 7.27
C ALA A 76 -5.29 5.86 7.45
N PRO A 77 -4.71 7.04 7.13
CA PRO A 77 -3.26 7.25 7.13
C PRO A 77 -2.59 6.95 8.48
N ARG A 78 -3.22 7.34 9.59
CA ARG A 78 -2.66 7.08 10.93
C ARG A 78 -2.60 5.59 11.27
N SER A 79 -3.65 4.85 10.96
CA SER A 79 -3.71 3.41 11.27
C SER A 79 -2.69 2.63 10.41
N TRP A 80 -2.63 2.94 9.13
CA TRP A 80 -1.66 2.33 8.23
C TRP A 80 -0.22 2.61 8.67
N THR A 81 0.10 3.88 8.92
CA THR A 81 1.43 4.32 9.36
C THR A 81 1.83 3.70 10.69
N ALA A 82 0.90 3.61 11.66
CA ALA A 82 1.19 3.00 12.96
C ALA A 82 1.53 1.51 12.83
N ASN A 83 0.73 0.76 12.07
CA ASN A 83 0.99 -0.66 11.81
C ASN A 83 2.34 -0.86 11.11
N HIS A 84 2.67 -0.02 10.13
CA HIS A 84 3.91 -0.11 9.37
C HIS A 84 5.15 0.24 10.23
N ARG A 85 5.06 1.28 11.08
CA ARG A 85 6.13 1.61 12.02
C ARG A 85 6.31 0.54 13.10
N LEU A 86 5.22 -0.11 13.57
CA LEU A 86 5.31 -1.29 14.44
C LEU A 86 6.05 -2.41 13.73
N HIS A 87 5.64 -2.74 12.48
CA HIS A 87 6.29 -3.77 11.67
C HIS A 87 7.81 -3.53 11.57
N HIS A 88 8.27 -2.32 11.21
CA HIS A 88 9.70 -2.03 11.15
C HIS A 88 10.42 -2.07 12.50
N ALA A 89 9.71 -1.75 13.59
CA ALA A 89 10.30 -1.82 14.93
C ALA A 89 10.46 -3.26 15.45
N THR A 90 9.67 -4.20 14.91
CA THR A 90 9.58 -5.58 15.40
C THR A 90 9.63 -6.62 14.28
N ALA A 91 10.20 -6.26 13.13
CA ALA A 91 10.14 -7.07 11.91
C ALA A 91 10.52 -8.54 12.17
N ASP A 92 9.58 -9.42 11.79
CA ASP A 92 9.71 -10.88 11.89
C ASP A 92 9.91 -11.45 13.32
N THR A 93 9.72 -10.63 14.34
CA THR A 93 9.63 -11.09 15.75
C THR A 93 8.18 -11.48 16.10
N PRO A 94 7.93 -12.12 17.26
CA PRO A 94 6.57 -12.45 17.71
C PRO A 94 5.62 -11.25 17.85
N GLU A 95 6.15 -10.05 18.02
CA GLU A 95 5.41 -8.79 18.14
C GLU A 95 5.00 -8.21 16.78
N ASP A 96 5.56 -8.70 15.67
CA ASP A 96 5.19 -8.26 14.32
C ASP A 96 3.82 -8.82 13.92
N ILE A 97 2.83 -7.95 13.92
CA ILE A 97 1.43 -8.32 13.66
C ILE A 97 1.18 -8.85 12.25
N SER A 98 2.06 -8.60 11.30
CA SER A 98 1.88 -8.92 9.88
C SER A 98 2.90 -9.92 9.32
N SER A 99 3.82 -10.44 10.15
CA SER A 99 4.87 -11.34 9.68
C SER A 99 4.38 -12.77 9.37
N PRO A 100 4.77 -13.34 8.21
CA PRO A 100 4.52 -14.75 7.92
C PRO A 100 5.35 -15.69 8.81
N ARG A 101 6.38 -15.20 9.46
CA ARG A 101 7.20 -15.96 10.43
C ARG A 101 6.43 -16.31 11.68
N VAL A 102 5.45 -15.47 12.05
CA VAL A 102 4.62 -15.63 13.24
C VAL A 102 3.40 -16.51 12.99
N GLY A 103 2.67 -16.25 11.91
CA GLY A 103 1.39 -16.93 11.66
C GLY A 103 1.28 -17.64 10.31
N GLY A 104 2.38 -17.73 9.56
CA GLY A 104 2.41 -18.33 8.22
C GLY A 104 1.91 -17.41 7.12
N PHE A 105 1.94 -17.94 5.88
CA PHE A 105 1.59 -17.17 4.68
C PHE A 105 0.20 -16.52 4.75
N TRP A 106 -0.84 -17.30 5.05
CA TRP A 106 -2.23 -16.79 5.07
C TRP A 106 -2.49 -15.80 6.20
N TRP A 107 -1.75 -15.91 7.30
CA TRP A 107 -1.76 -14.89 8.34
C TRP A 107 -1.30 -13.55 7.77
N ALA A 108 -0.07 -13.49 7.25
CA ALA A 108 0.54 -12.27 6.74
C ALA A 108 -0.18 -11.74 5.48
N HIS A 109 -0.79 -12.62 4.68
CA HIS A 109 -1.49 -12.21 3.47
C HIS A 109 -2.83 -11.55 3.75
N LEU A 110 -3.66 -12.14 4.61
CA LEU A 110 -5.02 -11.63 4.85
C LEU A 110 -5.43 -11.61 6.32
N ARG A 111 -5.18 -12.70 7.09
CA ARG A 111 -5.84 -12.93 8.38
C ARG A 111 -5.52 -11.88 9.43
N TRP A 112 -4.31 -11.35 9.45
CA TRP A 112 -3.91 -10.30 10.38
C TRP A 112 -4.79 -9.05 10.28
N LEU A 113 -5.38 -8.77 9.12
CA LEU A 113 -6.22 -7.58 8.90
C LEU A 113 -7.47 -7.53 9.81
N TRP A 114 -7.94 -8.68 10.30
CA TRP A 114 -9.11 -8.76 11.17
C TRP A 114 -8.88 -9.56 12.46
N GLN A 115 -7.76 -10.27 12.60
CA GLN A 115 -7.45 -11.08 13.78
C GLN A 115 -6.33 -10.48 14.64
N ALA A 116 -5.46 -9.64 14.07
CA ALA A 116 -4.40 -9.00 14.85
C ALA A 116 -4.90 -7.76 15.59
N GLY A 117 -4.32 -7.47 16.72
CA GLY A 117 -4.41 -6.17 17.37
C GLY A 117 -3.64 -5.12 16.57
N HIS A 118 -4.30 -4.03 16.18
CA HIS A 118 -3.62 -2.96 15.46
C HIS A 118 -2.74 -2.12 16.38
N ALA A 119 -1.64 -1.59 15.84
CA ALA A 119 -0.75 -0.69 16.53
C ALA A 119 -1.47 0.56 17.04
N ALA A 120 -1.19 0.99 18.27
CA ALA A 120 -1.77 2.20 18.84
C ALA A 120 -1.18 3.45 18.15
N PRO A 121 -1.99 4.26 17.41
CA PRO A 121 -1.45 5.42 16.70
C PRO A 121 -0.85 6.48 17.61
N ALA A 122 -1.29 6.59 18.87
CA ALA A 122 -0.72 7.51 19.83
C ALA A 122 0.76 7.16 20.17
N ARG A 123 1.11 5.88 20.12
CA ARG A 123 2.48 5.41 20.38
C ARG A 123 3.38 5.48 19.16
N TYR A 124 2.89 5.02 18.01
CA TYR A 124 3.73 4.82 16.82
C TYR A 124 3.73 6.01 15.85
N CYS A 125 2.70 6.87 15.88
CA CYS A 125 2.64 8.07 15.05
C CYS A 125 2.00 9.27 15.77
N PRO A 126 2.60 9.73 16.89
CA PRO A 126 2.14 10.92 17.61
C PRO A 126 2.24 12.19 16.75
N ASP A 127 3.15 12.21 15.78
CA ASP A 127 3.33 13.27 14.76
C ASP A 127 2.14 13.42 13.80
N LEU A 128 1.29 12.40 13.64
CA LEU A 128 0.11 12.44 12.78
C LEU A 128 -1.19 12.70 13.57
N SER A 129 -1.14 13.63 14.53
CA SER A 129 -2.27 13.95 15.44
C SER A 129 -3.15 15.10 14.93
N GLY A 130 -2.78 15.79 13.85
CA GLY A 130 -3.46 16.95 13.30
C GLY A 130 -4.91 16.71 12.88
N LEU A 131 -5.64 17.80 12.66
CA LEU A 131 -7.08 17.77 12.31
C LEU A 131 -7.32 17.01 10.99
N SER A 132 -6.47 17.23 9.98
CA SER A 132 -6.59 16.53 8.68
C SER A 132 -6.63 15.02 8.86
N TYR A 133 -5.72 14.43 9.66
CA TYR A 133 -5.70 12.98 9.90
C TYR A 133 -6.93 12.46 10.65
N ARG A 134 -7.56 13.29 11.50
CA ARG A 134 -8.84 12.93 12.18
C ARG A 134 -9.98 12.94 11.19
N VAL A 135 -10.02 13.93 10.30
CA VAL A 135 -11.01 14.01 9.21
C VAL A 135 -10.88 12.80 8.29
N TRP A 136 -9.66 12.43 7.86
CA TRP A 136 -9.45 11.24 7.04
C TRP A 136 -9.86 9.96 7.75
N ALA A 137 -9.64 9.84 9.06
CA ALA A 137 -10.10 8.68 9.80
C ALA A 137 -11.64 8.57 9.83
N ALA A 138 -12.35 9.70 9.95
CA ALA A 138 -13.82 9.75 9.89
C ALA A 138 -14.34 9.44 8.46
N LEU A 139 -13.62 9.85 7.43
CA LEU A 139 -13.99 9.61 6.03
C LEU A 139 -13.68 8.20 5.53
N GLN A 140 -13.01 7.35 6.31
CA GLN A 140 -12.58 6.02 5.86
C GLN A 140 -13.76 5.17 5.33
N ILE A 141 -14.84 5.05 6.09
CA ILE A 141 -16.00 4.25 5.69
C ILE A 141 -16.75 4.88 4.52
N PRO A 142 -17.10 6.19 4.53
CA PRO A 142 -17.71 6.86 3.38
C PRO A 142 -16.91 6.69 2.09
N LEU A 143 -15.60 6.92 2.11
CA LEU A 143 -14.76 6.78 0.91
C LEU A 143 -14.68 5.34 0.41
N LEU A 144 -14.61 4.37 1.31
CA LEU A 144 -14.62 2.97 0.94
C LEU A 144 -15.96 2.56 0.31
N ALA A 145 -17.07 3.07 0.84
CA ALA A 145 -18.40 2.85 0.26
C ALA A 145 -18.50 3.48 -1.14
N ILE A 146 -18.04 4.72 -1.31
CA ILE A 146 -18.00 5.39 -2.62
C ILE A 146 -17.11 4.62 -3.59
N SER A 147 -15.95 4.14 -3.15
CA SER A 147 -15.03 3.34 -3.97
C SER A 147 -15.65 2.02 -4.44
N PHE A 148 -16.45 1.38 -3.59
CA PHE A 148 -17.10 0.11 -3.91
C PHE A 148 -18.35 0.29 -4.78
N LEU A 149 -19.19 1.28 -4.45
CA LEU A 149 -20.50 1.47 -5.07
C LEU A 149 -20.50 2.47 -6.22
N GLY A 150 -19.53 3.37 -6.29
CA GLY A 150 -19.54 4.51 -7.24
C GLY A 150 -19.65 4.10 -8.72
N GLY A 151 -19.16 2.91 -9.06
CA GLY A 151 -19.31 2.35 -10.40
C GLY A 151 -20.76 2.13 -10.83
N LEU A 152 -21.73 2.00 -9.89
CA LEU A 152 -23.15 1.85 -10.21
C LEU A 152 -23.70 2.99 -11.06
N ALA A 153 -23.18 4.20 -10.89
CA ALA A 153 -23.58 5.35 -11.70
C ALA A 153 -23.24 5.20 -13.19
N PHE A 154 -22.36 4.27 -13.54
CA PHE A 154 -21.86 4.02 -14.90
C PHE A 154 -22.27 2.64 -15.45
N GLY A 155 -23.11 1.91 -14.72
CA GLY A 155 -23.65 0.61 -15.10
C GLY A 155 -22.99 -0.59 -14.43
N THR A 156 -23.52 -1.78 -14.71
CA THR A 156 -23.16 -3.02 -14.01
C THR A 156 -21.70 -3.41 -14.17
N ALA A 157 -21.15 -3.34 -15.38
CA ALA A 157 -19.74 -3.64 -15.60
C ALA A 157 -18.82 -2.68 -14.83
N ALA A 158 -19.16 -1.39 -14.79
CA ALA A 158 -18.41 -0.39 -14.04
C ALA A 158 -18.48 -0.62 -12.53
N PHE A 159 -19.63 -1.05 -12.00
CA PHE A 159 -19.75 -1.45 -10.60
C PHE A 159 -18.75 -2.54 -10.22
N PHE A 160 -18.67 -3.60 -11.01
CA PHE A 160 -17.75 -4.69 -10.70
C PHE A 160 -16.28 -4.28 -10.89
N TRP A 161 -15.94 -3.64 -12.01
CA TRP A 161 -14.54 -3.37 -12.36
C TRP A 161 -13.95 -2.18 -11.61
N LEU A 162 -14.68 -1.08 -11.44
CA LEU A 162 -14.19 0.09 -10.69
C LEU A 162 -14.35 -0.09 -9.17
N GLY A 163 -15.24 -0.98 -8.73
CA GLY A 163 -15.47 -1.34 -7.34
C GLY A 163 -14.68 -2.58 -6.93
N ALA A 164 -15.37 -3.72 -6.84
CA ALA A 164 -14.87 -4.93 -6.19
C ALA A 164 -13.61 -5.53 -6.83
N ILE A 165 -13.55 -5.67 -8.16
CA ILE A 165 -12.40 -6.30 -8.85
C ILE A 165 -11.13 -5.48 -8.60
N ARG A 166 -11.21 -4.16 -8.77
CA ARG A 166 -10.10 -3.24 -8.50
C ARG A 166 -9.66 -3.30 -7.04
N LEU A 167 -10.61 -3.28 -6.09
CA LEU A 167 -10.31 -3.31 -4.66
C LEU A 167 -9.66 -4.63 -4.23
N VAL A 168 -10.10 -5.77 -4.77
CA VAL A 168 -9.47 -7.07 -4.54
C VAL A 168 -8.05 -7.08 -5.08
N PHE A 169 -7.83 -6.60 -6.31
CA PHE A 169 -6.49 -6.51 -6.90
C PHE A 169 -5.55 -5.65 -6.05
N ALA A 170 -6.01 -4.47 -5.61
CA ALA A 170 -5.25 -3.55 -4.77
C ALA A 170 -4.94 -4.16 -3.39
N LEU A 171 -5.92 -4.82 -2.77
CA LEU A 171 -5.75 -5.50 -1.49
C LEU A 171 -4.65 -6.57 -1.56
N HIS A 172 -4.73 -7.47 -2.55
CA HIS A 172 -3.71 -8.51 -2.72
C HIS A 172 -2.33 -7.91 -3.03
N GLY A 173 -2.25 -6.84 -3.82
CA GLY A 173 -1.00 -6.13 -4.06
C GLY A 173 -0.31 -5.71 -2.75
N GLN A 174 -1.04 -5.08 -1.85
CA GLN A 174 -0.49 -4.68 -0.55
C GLN A 174 -0.16 -5.90 0.34
N CYS A 175 -1.03 -6.91 0.36
CA CYS A 175 -0.83 -8.12 1.16
C CYS A 175 0.37 -8.96 0.70
N PHE A 176 0.71 -8.94 -0.60
CA PHE A 176 1.91 -9.62 -1.11
C PHE A 176 3.21 -9.04 -0.55
N VAL A 177 3.24 -7.76 -0.23
CA VAL A 177 4.40 -7.15 0.43
C VAL A 177 4.65 -7.82 1.77
N ASN A 178 3.62 -7.97 2.60
CA ASN A 178 3.77 -8.62 3.91
C ASN A 178 4.04 -10.13 3.79
N SER A 179 3.31 -10.83 2.91
CA SER A 179 3.40 -12.29 2.82
C SER A 179 4.59 -12.77 2.00
N VAL A 180 4.70 -12.35 0.74
CA VAL A 180 5.71 -12.88 -0.19
C VAL A 180 7.07 -12.22 0.03
N CYS A 181 7.09 -10.91 0.30
CA CYS A 181 8.37 -10.22 0.47
C CYS A 181 9.03 -10.49 1.84
N HIS A 182 8.35 -11.17 2.78
CA HIS A 182 8.89 -11.63 4.06
C HIS A 182 9.05 -13.16 4.14
N LEU A 183 9.15 -13.84 3.01
CA LEU A 183 9.42 -15.28 2.94
C LEU A 183 10.83 -15.57 2.38
N ARG A 184 11.86 -15.04 3.02
CA ARG A 184 13.25 -15.33 2.63
C ARG A 184 13.67 -16.69 3.21
N PRO A 185 14.04 -17.66 2.37
CA PRO A 185 14.55 -18.95 2.84
C PRO A 185 15.84 -18.81 3.65
N GLY A 186 16.03 -19.68 4.64
CA GLY A 186 17.27 -19.78 5.41
C GLY A 186 17.48 -18.72 6.47
N THR A 187 16.56 -17.79 6.68
CA THR A 187 16.61 -16.84 7.80
C THR A 187 16.21 -17.52 9.11
N ARG A 188 16.88 -17.17 10.22
CA ARG A 188 16.52 -17.62 11.56
C ARG A 188 15.28 -16.90 12.07
N PRO A 189 14.54 -17.47 13.04
CA PRO A 189 13.50 -16.71 13.74
C PRO A 189 14.07 -15.43 14.36
N GLY A 190 13.41 -14.30 14.13
CA GLY A 190 13.84 -12.99 14.61
C GLY A 190 14.79 -12.22 13.69
N ASP A 191 15.35 -12.87 12.65
CA ASP A 191 16.07 -12.17 11.60
C ASP A 191 15.07 -11.57 10.59
N ASP A 192 15.39 -10.39 10.06
CA ASP A 192 14.62 -9.78 8.96
C ASP A 192 14.61 -10.70 7.73
N SER A 193 13.45 -11.25 7.41
CA SER A 193 13.25 -12.16 6.29
C SER A 193 12.91 -11.46 4.98
N SER A 194 13.00 -10.14 4.93
CA SER A 194 12.67 -9.34 3.75
C SER A 194 13.48 -9.74 2.51
N ARG A 195 12.85 -9.71 1.35
CA ARG A 195 13.45 -10.06 0.05
C ARG A 195 12.91 -9.18 -1.07
N ASN A 196 13.73 -9.00 -2.12
CA ASN A 196 13.31 -8.41 -3.37
C ASN A 196 12.60 -9.47 -4.22
N VAL A 197 11.41 -9.14 -4.75
CA VAL A 197 10.59 -10.08 -5.54
C VAL A 197 10.26 -9.49 -6.90
N ARG A 198 11.02 -9.89 -7.93
CA ARG A 198 10.96 -9.26 -9.26
C ARG A 198 9.57 -9.31 -9.92
N TRP A 199 8.88 -10.45 -9.87
CA TRP A 199 7.58 -10.60 -10.52
C TRP A 199 6.49 -9.71 -9.91
N LEU A 200 6.60 -9.34 -8.63
CA LEU A 200 5.67 -8.40 -8.00
C LEU A 200 5.77 -6.98 -8.59
N ALA A 201 6.85 -6.65 -9.30
CA ALA A 201 6.92 -5.37 -10.00
C ALA A 201 5.76 -5.18 -10.99
N LEU A 202 5.35 -6.26 -11.68
CA LEU A 202 4.20 -6.23 -12.58
C LEU A 202 2.89 -5.99 -11.82
N TRP A 203 2.69 -6.66 -10.69
CA TRP A 203 1.49 -6.48 -9.86
C TRP A 203 1.39 -5.06 -9.28
N HIS A 204 2.50 -4.52 -8.81
CA HIS A 204 2.59 -3.16 -8.29
C HIS A 204 2.79 -2.10 -9.40
N CYS A 205 2.66 -2.47 -10.67
CA CYS A 205 2.90 -1.57 -11.80
C CYS A 205 4.20 -0.77 -11.63
N PHE A 206 5.29 -1.46 -11.25
CA PHE A 206 6.65 -0.93 -11.08
C PHE A 206 6.81 0.17 -10.03
N GLN A 207 5.92 0.30 -9.05
CA GLN A 207 5.97 1.36 -8.03
C GLN A 207 7.08 1.22 -6.99
N GLY A 208 7.82 0.10 -6.98
CA GLY A 208 9.02 -0.10 -6.18
C GLY A 208 8.84 -0.93 -4.90
N GLU A 209 7.60 -1.19 -4.44
CA GLU A 209 7.33 -1.95 -3.21
C GLU A 209 7.89 -3.38 -3.21
N ASN A 210 8.10 -3.96 -4.40
CA ASN A 210 8.71 -5.26 -4.61
C ASN A 210 10.22 -5.30 -4.32
N TRP A 211 10.89 -4.14 -4.18
CA TRP A 211 12.29 -4.02 -3.73
C TRP A 211 12.39 -3.95 -2.21
N HIS A 212 11.67 -4.81 -1.54
CA HIS A 212 11.38 -4.74 -0.12
C HIS A 212 12.61 -4.97 0.78
N ARG A 213 13.55 -5.84 0.37
CA ARG A 213 14.82 -6.00 1.08
C ARG A 213 15.68 -4.72 1.03
N ASN A 214 15.70 -4.05 -0.11
CA ASN A 214 16.41 -2.77 -0.23
C ASN A 214 15.81 -1.75 0.73
N HIS A 215 14.47 -1.71 0.77
CA HIS A 215 13.73 -0.85 1.66
C HIS A 215 14.03 -1.16 3.13
N HIS A 216 13.95 -2.42 3.57
CA HIS A 216 14.27 -2.81 4.94
C HIS A 216 15.72 -2.49 5.33
N ALA A 217 16.66 -2.64 4.41
CA ALA A 217 18.05 -2.29 4.65
C ALA A 217 18.28 -0.77 4.81
N ARG A 218 17.42 0.07 4.22
CA ARG A 218 17.51 1.53 4.27
C ARG A 218 16.11 2.18 4.28
N PRO A 219 15.33 2.01 5.35
CA PRO A 219 13.93 2.44 5.39
C PRO A 219 13.76 3.96 5.26
N GLY A 220 14.76 4.74 5.66
CA GLY A 220 14.76 6.20 5.49
C GLY A 220 15.05 6.70 4.07
N SER A 221 15.28 5.81 3.08
CA SER A 221 15.48 6.19 1.69
C SER A 221 14.16 6.37 0.96
N ALA A 222 14.04 7.45 0.17
CA ALA A 222 12.91 7.64 -0.73
C ALA A 222 12.99 6.79 -2.01
N ARG A 223 14.12 6.13 -2.30
CA ARG A 223 14.33 5.25 -3.43
C ARG A 223 14.50 3.80 -2.98
N PHE A 224 13.68 2.90 -3.51
CA PHE A 224 13.72 1.47 -3.21
C PHE A 224 14.47 0.65 -4.27
N GLY A 225 14.37 1.02 -5.54
CA GLY A 225 15.16 0.41 -6.61
C GLY A 225 16.57 1.02 -6.66
N TRP A 226 17.60 0.24 -6.33
CA TRP A 226 18.98 0.73 -6.20
C TRP A 226 19.78 0.72 -7.50
N THR A 227 19.40 -0.11 -8.44
CA THR A 227 20.10 -0.24 -9.73
C THR A 227 19.16 0.06 -10.90
N ALA A 228 19.70 0.23 -12.12
CA ALA A 228 18.90 0.42 -13.33
C ALA A 228 17.99 -0.78 -13.64
N ALA A 229 18.38 -1.99 -13.23
CA ALA A 229 17.56 -3.20 -13.36
C ALA A 229 16.44 -3.32 -12.32
N GLN A 230 16.28 -2.33 -11.45
CA GLN A 230 15.29 -2.26 -10.39
C GLN A 230 14.38 -1.06 -10.59
N PRO A 231 13.42 -1.10 -11.53
CA PRO A 231 12.52 0.02 -11.79
C PRO A 231 11.72 0.38 -10.53
N ASP A 232 11.63 1.69 -10.26
CA ASP A 232 10.91 2.29 -9.14
C ASP A 232 10.20 3.55 -9.62
N LEU A 233 8.99 3.40 -10.19
CA LEU A 233 8.20 4.54 -10.68
C LEU A 233 7.75 5.44 -9.53
N GLY A 234 7.57 4.90 -8.32
CA GLY A 234 7.32 5.71 -7.13
C GLY A 234 8.44 6.72 -6.88
N TRP A 235 9.70 6.29 -7.04
CA TRP A 235 10.86 7.18 -6.99
C TRP A 235 10.84 8.23 -8.10
N TRP A 236 10.51 7.85 -9.33
CA TRP A 236 10.47 8.81 -10.44
C TRP A 236 9.38 9.87 -10.25
N VAL A 237 8.22 9.47 -9.69
CA VAL A 237 7.18 10.43 -9.29
C VAL A 237 7.71 11.39 -8.22
N ILE A 238 8.42 10.90 -7.20
CA ILE A 238 9.03 11.74 -6.17
C ILE A 238 10.02 12.74 -6.78
N VAL A 239 10.88 12.30 -7.70
CA VAL A 239 11.82 13.19 -8.40
C VAL A 239 11.08 14.25 -9.23
N GLY A 240 9.98 13.89 -9.87
CA GLY A 240 9.12 14.84 -10.58
C GLY A 240 8.51 15.88 -9.65
N LEU A 241 7.95 15.45 -8.52
CA LEU A 241 7.40 16.33 -7.49
C LEU A 241 8.47 17.27 -6.90
N GLU A 242 9.67 16.76 -6.64
CA GLU A 242 10.79 17.55 -6.13
C GLU A 242 11.20 18.65 -7.12
N ARG A 243 11.32 18.33 -8.42
CA ARG A 243 11.63 19.33 -9.47
C ARG A 243 10.56 20.42 -9.60
N LEU A 244 9.31 20.10 -9.27
CA LEU A 244 8.20 21.06 -9.25
C LEU A 244 8.06 21.82 -7.92
N GLY A 245 8.95 21.60 -6.95
CA GLY A 245 8.85 22.17 -5.60
C GLY A 245 7.71 21.61 -4.74
N LEU A 246 7.10 20.48 -5.17
CA LEU A 246 5.98 19.81 -4.49
C LEU A 246 6.44 18.71 -3.54
N ALA A 247 7.73 18.39 -3.50
CA ALA A 247 8.38 17.55 -2.51
C ALA A 247 9.72 18.17 -2.09
N THR A 248 10.05 18.04 -0.79
CA THR A 248 11.30 18.56 -0.21
C THR A 248 11.92 17.53 0.73
N GLU A 249 13.10 17.76 1.23
CA GLU A 249 13.83 16.89 2.17
C GLU A 249 13.92 15.43 1.65
N VAL A 250 14.04 15.25 0.33
CA VAL A 250 14.06 13.95 -0.31
C VAL A 250 15.37 13.22 0.01
N ARG A 251 15.27 12.16 0.84
CA ARG A 251 16.43 11.38 1.29
C ARG A 251 16.81 10.35 0.24
N ARG A 252 18.03 10.42 -0.24
CA ARG A 252 18.62 9.46 -1.18
C ARG A 252 19.55 8.50 -0.45
N PRO A 253 19.71 7.25 -0.92
CA PRO A 253 20.73 6.38 -0.36
C PRO A 253 22.12 6.99 -0.56
N SER A 254 22.96 6.92 0.46
CA SER A 254 24.28 7.59 0.50
C SER A 254 25.32 7.01 -0.46
N VAL A 255 25.09 5.83 -0.99
CA VAL A 255 26.00 5.16 -1.97
C VAL A 255 25.16 4.28 -2.88
N PHE A 256 25.26 4.48 -4.20
CA PHE A 256 24.93 3.46 -5.19
C PHE A 256 26.23 2.67 -5.43
N CYS A 257 26.28 1.40 -5.04
CA CYS A 257 27.19 0.47 -5.67
C CYS A 257 26.58 0.18 -7.04
N ASP A 258 27.20 0.71 -8.09
CA ASP A 258 26.94 0.36 -9.48
C ASP A 258 27.25 -1.12 -9.73
#